data_4cdec7b147c4a6d5c25c41661585bbf6
#
_entry.id   4cdec7b147c4a6d5c25c41661585bbf6
#
_cell.length_a   1.000
_cell.length_b   1.000
_cell.length_c   1.000
_cell.angle_alpha   90.00
_cell.angle_beta   90.00
_cell.angle_gamma   90.00
#
_symmetry.space_group_name_H-M   'P 1'
#
loop_
_entity.id
_entity.type
_entity.pdbx_description
1 polymer ?
#
loop_
_entity_poly.entity_id
_entity_poly.type
_entity_poly.pdbx_seq_one_letter_code
_entity_poly.pdbx_strand_id
1 'polypeptide(L)'
;MGLLEKSKKQNIEETPEEEYAHDVLVKLEDTMSHISPFRVIIVSIVALMIIASTIVAVTWIVPYDKVTVDVVYIQSSAGHVILTEIDNDGSRSISELTLVIRFLDSDNIEIDRTSFNKSSLPAHSSVSGDSLELIVIGPSVWENYTIDIDLEYTKNN
;
A
#
# COMPACT_ATOMS: atom_id res chain seq x y z
N MET A 1 35.76 -64.01 26.62
CA MET A 1 35.82 -63.09 27.76
C MET A 1 35.15 -61.79 27.38
N GLY A 2 33.85 -61.61 27.69
CA GLY A 2 33.10 -60.47 27.41
C GLY A 2 32.78 -59.73 28.72
N LEU A 3 33.26 -58.51 28.84
CA LEU A 3 32.93 -57.62 29.94
C LEU A 3 31.63 -56.88 29.55
N LEU A 4 30.54 -57.40 30.12
CA LEU A 4 29.27 -56.63 30.12
C LEU A 4 29.38 -55.55 31.20
N GLU A 5 29.67 -54.37 30.78
CA GLU A 5 29.63 -53.19 31.60
C GLU A 5 28.17 -52.86 31.93
N LYS A 6 27.84 -53.08 33.20
CA LYS A 6 26.55 -52.77 33.80
C LYS A 6 26.37 -51.23 33.80
N SER A 7 25.70 -50.68 32.80
CA SER A 7 25.28 -49.31 32.84
C SER A 7 24.40 -49.10 34.08
N LYS A 8 24.94 -48.36 35.03
CA LYS A 8 24.29 -47.89 36.23
C LYS A 8 23.18 -46.94 35.81
N LYS A 9 21.92 -47.36 35.93
CA LYS A 9 20.79 -46.42 35.82
C LYS A 9 20.99 -45.37 36.92
N GLN A 10 21.44 -44.19 36.52
CA GLN A 10 21.30 -42.99 37.34
C GLN A 10 19.78 -42.69 37.42
N ASN A 11 19.27 -42.82 38.63
CA ASN A 11 18.00 -42.20 38.99
C ASN A 11 18.24 -40.67 38.92
N ILE A 12 17.94 -40.09 37.78
CA ILE A 12 17.81 -38.65 37.67
C ILE A 12 16.43 -38.39 38.28
N GLU A 13 16.41 -37.75 39.45
CA GLU A 13 15.19 -37.18 39.99
C GLU A 13 14.75 -36.14 38.97
N GLU A 14 13.72 -36.48 38.20
CA GLU A 14 13.07 -35.55 37.27
C GLU A 14 12.55 -34.35 38.08
N THR A 15 12.92 -33.17 37.67
CA THR A 15 12.41 -31.97 38.30
C THR A 15 10.91 -31.83 37.98
N PRO A 16 10.09 -31.21 38.85
CA PRO A 16 8.66 -31.05 38.60
C PRO A 16 8.35 -30.37 37.24
N GLU A 17 9.29 -29.60 36.74
CA GLU A 17 9.18 -28.93 35.43
C GLU A 17 9.39 -29.93 34.26
N GLU A 18 10.30 -30.90 34.41
CA GLU A 18 10.54 -31.95 33.41
C GLU A 18 9.35 -32.92 33.36
N GLU A 19 8.79 -33.30 34.49
CA GLU A 19 7.59 -34.14 34.56
C GLU A 19 6.39 -33.45 33.90
N TYR A 20 6.19 -32.13 34.13
CA TYR A 20 5.16 -31.37 33.50
C TYR A 20 5.37 -31.25 31.98
N ALA A 21 6.58 -30.96 31.53
CA ALA A 21 6.92 -30.91 30.12
C ALA A 21 6.68 -32.23 29.40
N HIS A 22 7.04 -33.37 30.06
CA HIS A 22 6.81 -34.71 29.54
C HIS A 22 5.31 -35.03 29.43
N ASP A 23 4.49 -34.69 30.45
CA ASP A 23 3.03 -34.90 30.44
C ASP A 23 2.34 -34.07 29.33
N VAL A 24 2.80 -32.83 29.09
CA VAL A 24 2.33 -31.98 28.00
C VAL A 24 2.70 -32.57 26.64
N LEU A 25 3.93 -33.07 26.48
CA LEU A 25 4.39 -33.72 25.23
C LEU A 25 3.59 -34.98 24.92
N VAL A 26 3.38 -35.85 25.92
CA VAL A 26 2.57 -37.05 25.75
C VAL A 26 1.13 -36.74 25.38
N LYS A 27 0.50 -35.73 25.99
CA LYS A 27 -0.85 -35.29 25.63
C LYS A 27 -0.91 -34.71 24.23
N LEU A 28 0.13 -33.96 23.81
CA LEU A 28 0.22 -33.46 22.45
C LEU A 28 0.36 -34.58 21.44
N GLU A 29 1.23 -35.59 21.70
CA GLU A 29 1.43 -36.72 20.82
C GLU A 29 0.15 -37.55 20.67
N ASP A 30 -0.55 -37.83 21.78
CA ASP A 30 -1.83 -38.53 21.76
C ASP A 30 -2.90 -37.75 20.99
N THR A 31 -2.99 -36.44 21.17
CA THR A 31 -3.89 -35.60 20.43
C THR A 31 -3.57 -35.56 18.93
N MET A 32 -2.27 -35.50 18.57
CA MET A 32 -1.81 -35.52 17.17
C MET A 32 -2.06 -36.87 16.49
N SER A 33 -1.90 -38.00 17.20
CA SER A 33 -2.12 -39.35 16.66
C SER A 33 -3.58 -39.61 16.24
N HIS A 34 -4.51 -38.91 16.87
CA HIS A 34 -5.96 -39.00 16.57
C HIS A 34 -6.43 -38.04 15.47
N ILE A 35 -5.55 -37.14 14.99
CA ILE A 35 -5.92 -36.20 13.91
C ILE A 35 -5.56 -36.85 12.57
N SER A 36 -6.60 -37.29 11.85
CA SER A 36 -6.43 -37.77 10.48
C SER A 36 -5.78 -36.68 9.60
N PRO A 37 -4.74 -37.00 8.80
CA PRO A 37 -4.10 -36.06 7.87
C PRO A 37 -5.12 -35.37 6.96
N PHE A 38 -6.16 -36.08 6.59
CA PHE A 38 -7.26 -35.55 5.76
C PHE A 38 -8.04 -34.42 6.47
N ARG A 39 -8.27 -34.52 7.78
CA ARG A 39 -8.91 -33.44 8.55
C ARG A 39 -8.05 -32.20 8.62
N VAL A 40 -6.74 -32.35 8.76
CA VAL A 40 -5.80 -31.21 8.76
C VAL A 40 -5.86 -30.49 7.42
N ILE A 41 -5.85 -31.22 6.32
CA ILE A 41 -5.94 -30.64 4.97
C ILE A 41 -7.25 -29.86 4.80
N ILE A 42 -8.39 -30.44 5.20
CA ILE A 42 -9.69 -29.76 5.09
C ILE A 42 -9.72 -28.48 5.93
N VAL A 43 -9.29 -28.54 7.18
CA VAL A 43 -9.26 -27.36 8.06
C VAL A 43 -8.35 -26.27 7.50
N SER A 44 -7.20 -26.65 6.95
CA SER A 44 -6.27 -25.71 6.32
C SER A 44 -6.88 -25.02 5.08
N ILE A 45 -7.58 -25.78 4.24
CA ILE A 45 -8.27 -25.22 3.07
C ILE A 45 -9.37 -24.25 3.51
N VAL A 46 -10.20 -24.63 4.49
CA VAL A 46 -11.26 -23.78 5.02
C VAL A 46 -10.68 -22.50 5.64
N ALA A 47 -9.63 -22.61 6.44
CA ALA A 47 -8.94 -21.45 7.01
C ALA A 47 -8.40 -20.52 5.93
N LEU A 48 -7.79 -21.06 4.89
CA LEU A 48 -7.27 -20.28 3.77
C LEU A 48 -8.39 -19.58 2.99
N MET A 49 -9.52 -20.23 2.78
CA MET A 49 -10.71 -19.62 2.15
C MET A 49 -11.29 -18.49 3.00
N ILE A 50 -11.35 -18.64 4.33
CA ILE A 50 -11.82 -17.59 5.24
C ILE A 50 -10.88 -16.38 5.16
N ILE A 51 -9.56 -16.59 5.22
CA ILE A 51 -8.58 -15.51 5.12
C ILE A 51 -8.70 -14.79 3.76
N ALA A 52 -8.78 -15.55 2.66
CA ALA A 52 -8.92 -14.98 1.33
C ALA A 52 -10.22 -14.16 1.19
N SER A 53 -11.34 -14.70 1.67
CA SER A 53 -12.63 -13.99 1.64
C SER A 53 -12.62 -12.72 2.51
N THR A 54 -11.94 -12.75 3.65
CA THR A 54 -11.80 -11.58 4.52
C THR A 54 -10.97 -10.48 3.83
N ILE A 55 -9.87 -10.84 3.17
CA ILE A 55 -9.05 -9.88 2.42
C ILE A 55 -9.89 -9.25 1.31
N VAL A 56 -10.60 -10.05 0.51
CA VAL A 56 -11.48 -9.53 -0.55
C VAL A 56 -12.56 -8.63 0.03
N ALA A 57 -13.22 -9.01 1.12
CA ALA A 57 -14.25 -8.21 1.75
C ALA A 57 -13.70 -6.86 2.25
N VAL A 58 -12.53 -6.86 2.89
CA VAL A 58 -11.88 -5.63 3.37
C VAL A 58 -11.51 -4.71 2.21
N THR A 59 -10.93 -5.24 1.12
CA THR A 59 -10.55 -4.42 -0.03
C THR A 59 -11.74 -3.84 -0.79
N TRP A 60 -12.91 -4.49 -0.74
CA TRP A 60 -14.12 -4.01 -1.43
C TRP A 60 -15.02 -3.14 -0.58
N ILE A 61 -15.08 -3.40 0.73
CA ILE A 61 -16.01 -2.72 1.66
C ILE A 61 -15.37 -1.50 2.32
N VAL A 62 -14.05 -1.55 2.58
CA VAL A 62 -13.35 -0.43 3.20
C VAL A 62 -13.08 0.65 2.15
N PRO A 63 -13.74 1.80 2.22
CA PRO A 63 -13.48 2.87 1.28
C PRO A 63 -12.08 3.44 1.51
N TYR A 64 -11.35 3.67 0.44
CA TYR A 64 -10.03 4.29 0.45
C TYR A 64 -10.01 5.51 -0.47
N ASP A 65 -9.19 6.47 -0.09
CA ASP A 65 -8.96 7.68 -0.86
C ASP A 65 -7.56 7.62 -1.47
N LYS A 66 -7.48 7.76 -2.76
CA LYS A 66 -6.22 7.84 -3.49
C LYS A 66 -6.39 8.78 -4.67
N VAL A 67 -5.78 9.94 -4.56
CA VAL A 67 -5.72 10.92 -5.64
C VAL A 67 -4.27 11.12 -6.02
N THR A 68 -3.97 10.98 -7.30
CA THR A 68 -2.63 11.17 -7.87
C THR A 68 -2.66 12.28 -8.90
N VAL A 69 -1.55 12.98 -9.02
CA VAL A 69 -1.34 13.99 -10.05
C VAL A 69 -0.12 13.57 -10.86
N ASP A 70 -0.34 13.24 -12.12
CA ASP A 70 0.71 12.93 -13.05
C ASP A 70 1.07 14.18 -13.83
N VAL A 71 2.38 14.44 -13.96
CA VAL A 71 2.91 15.64 -14.59
C VAL A 71 3.90 15.26 -15.68
N VAL A 72 3.65 15.77 -16.86
CA VAL A 72 4.58 15.67 -17.99
C VAL A 72 5.12 17.06 -18.32
N TYR A 73 6.42 17.24 -18.17
CA TYR A 73 7.10 18.45 -18.52
C TYR A 73 7.81 18.30 -19.86
N ILE A 74 7.52 19.22 -20.78
CA ILE A 74 8.09 19.26 -22.10
C ILE A 74 8.81 20.61 -22.27
N GLN A 75 10.10 20.55 -22.59
CA GLN A 75 10.92 21.70 -22.87
C GLN A 75 11.25 21.74 -24.36
N SER A 76 11.00 22.88 -24.97
CA SER A 76 11.27 23.09 -26.40
C SER A 76 11.89 24.48 -26.64
N SER A 77 12.40 24.72 -27.82
CA SER A 77 12.91 26.04 -28.20
C SER A 77 11.85 27.14 -28.18
N ALA A 78 10.57 26.80 -28.16
CA ALA A 78 9.44 27.73 -28.10
C ALA A 78 9.01 28.07 -26.66
N GLY A 79 9.45 27.32 -25.66
CA GLY A 79 9.09 27.49 -24.26
C GLY A 79 8.93 26.18 -23.51
N HIS A 80 8.19 26.24 -22.43
CA HIS A 80 7.93 25.14 -21.51
C HIS A 80 6.45 24.80 -21.52
N VAL A 81 6.14 23.52 -21.59
CA VAL A 81 4.77 23.00 -21.52
C VAL A 81 4.67 22.02 -20.36
N ILE A 82 3.75 22.26 -19.47
CA ILE A 82 3.43 21.40 -18.33
C ILE A 82 2.04 20.84 -18.57
N LEU A 83 1.94 19.54 -18.77
CA LEU A 83 0.69 18.81 -18.89
C LEU A 83 0.43 18.09 -17.59
N THR A 84 -0.79 18.18 -17.08
CA THR A 84 -1.17 17.56 -15.84
C THR A 84 -2.39 16.68 -16.04
N GLU A 85 -2.41 15.53 -15.37
CA GLU A 85 -3.56 14.65 -15.26
C GLU A 85 -3.84 14.39 -13.79
N ILE A 86 -5.10 14.43 -13.39
CA ILE A 86 -5.54 14.13 -12.03
C ILE A 86 -6.34 12.85 -12.07
N ASP A 87 -5.87 11.85 -11.33
CA ASP A 87 -6.51 10.54 -11.21
C ASP A 87 -7.11 10.36 -9.82
N ASN A 88 -8.38 10.04 -9.75
CA ASN A 88 -9.03 9.56 -8.55
C ASN A 88 -9.11 8.04 -8.58
N ASP A 89 -8.04 7.39 -8.16
CA ASP A 89 -7.97 5.92 -8.00
C ASP A 89 -8.72 5.43 -6.75
N GLY A 90 -9.24 6.34 -5.94
CA GLY A 90 -9.98 6.02 -4.73
C GLY A 90 -11.35 5.39 -5.02
N SER A 91 -11.94 4.78 -4.02
CA SER A 91 -13.28 4.17 -4.09
C SER A 91 -14.42 5.16 -3.88
N ARG A 92 -14.09 6.43 -3.59
CA ARG A 92 -15.06 7.51 -3.37
C ARG A 92 -14.88 8.64 -4.36
N SER A 93 -15.97 9.35 -4.67
CA SER A 93 -15.89 10.62 -5.38
C SER A 93 -15.29 11.69 -4.47
N ILE A 94 -14.49 12.57 -5.06
CA ILE A 94 -14.00 13.78 -4.41
C ILE A 94 -14.77 15.00 -4.93
N SER A 95 -14.89 16.04 -4.11
CA SER A 95 -15.56 17.29 -4.47
C SER A 95 -14.67 18.49 -4.19
N GLU A 96 -15.05 19.64 -4.77
CA GLU A 96 -14.34 20.91 -4.62
C GLU A 96 -12.85 20.79 -4.98
N LEU A 97 -12.55 20.03 -6.04
CA LEU A 97 -11.19 19.83 -6.52
C LEU A 97 -10.62 21.13 -7.07
N THR A 98 -9.52 21.57 -6.50
CA THR A 98 -8.74 22.73 -6.96
C THR A 98 -7.29 22.30 -7.17
N LEU A 99 -6.79 22.50 -8.38
CA LEU A 99 -5.38 22.32 -8.71
C LEU A 99 -4.78 23.67 -9.07
N VAL A 100 -3.64 24.01 -8.49
CA VAL A 100 -2.84 25.18 -8.84
C VAL A 100 -1.47 24.72 -9.29
N ILE A 101 -1.08 25.12 -10.48
CA ILE A 101 0.25 24.84 -11.05
C ILE A 101 0.98 26.18 -11.15
N ARG A 102 2.15 26.28 -10.54
CA ARG A 102 3.03 27.45 -10.55
C ARG A 102 4.35 27.09 -11.22
N PHE A 103 4.80 27.95 -12.07
CA PHE A 103 6.11 27.86 -12.70
C PHE A 103 7.02 28.93 -12.11
N LEU A 104 8.07 28.49 -11.41
CA LEU A 104 8.94 29.36 -10.63
C LEU A 104 10.36 29.37 -11.24
N ASP A 105 11.05 30.49 -11.14
CA ASP A 105 12.47 30.59 -11.48
C ASP A 105 13.37 30.02 -10.37
N SER A 106 14.69 30.13 -10.58
CA SER A 106 15.72 29.68 -9.63
C SER A 106 15.69 30.41 -8.29
N ASP A 107 15.09 31.60 -8.24
CA ASP A 107 14.95 32.43 -7.05
C ASP A 107 13.59 32.23 -6.38
N ASN A 108 12.80 31.24 -6.82
CA ASN A 108 11.43 30.95 -6.42
C ASN A 108 10.42 32.09 -6.69
N ILE A 109 10.70 32.90 -7.72
CA ILE A 109 9.76 33.92 -8.18
C ILE A 109 8.80 33.29 -9.18
N GLU A 110 7.51 33.52 -8.98
CA GLU A 110 6.46 33.01 -9.87
C GLU A 110 6.54 33.71 -11.22
N ILE A 111 6.77 32.95 -12.29
CA ILE A 111 6.82 33.41 -13.68
C ILE A 111 5.42 33.31 -14.28
N ASP A 112 4.75 32.18 -14.03
CA ASP A 112 3.42 31.93 -14.55
C ASP A 112 2.66 30.95 -13.66
N ARG A 113 1.30 30.95 -13.77
CA ARG A 113 0.45 30.04 -13.03
C ARG A 113 -0.85 29.75 -13.78
N THR A 114 -1.35 28.54 -13.57
CA THR A 114 -2.72 28.18 -13.94
C THR A 114 -3.45 27.58 -12.75
N SER A 115 -4.78 27.69 -12.77
CA SER A 115 -5.64 27.08 -11.75
C SER A 115 -6.81 26.37 -12.41
N PHE A 116 -7.08 25.16 -11.96
CA PHE A 116 -8.18 24.35 -12.41
C PHE A 116 -9.12 24.04 -11.24
N ASN A 117 -10.41 24.19 -11.47
CA ASN A 117 -11.44 23.90 -10.47
C ASN A 117 -12.47 22.94 -11.06
N LYS A 118 -12.82 21.91 -10.30
CA LYS A 118 -13.87 20.96 -10.66
C LYS A 118 -14.74 20.64 -9.45
N SER A 119 -16.04 20.72 -9.62
CA SER A 119 -16.98 20.52 -8.52
C SER A 119 -16.98 19.08 -7.98
N SER A 120 -16.73 18.09 -8.84
CA SER A 120 -16.65 16.69 -8.43
C SER A 120 -15.85 15.85 -9.44
N LEU A 121 -15.07 14.90 -8.92
CA LEU A 121 -14.40 13.87 -9.71
C LEU A 121 -14.82 12.50 -9.17
N PRO A 122 -15.53 11.68 -9.96
CA PRO A 122 -16.01 10.37 -9.54
C PRO A 122 -14.87 9.44 -9.14
N ALA A 123 -15.19 8.38 -8.38
CA ALA A 123 -14.27 7.29 -8.11
C ALA A 123 -13.80 6.64 -9.43
N HIS A 124 -12.56 6.18 -9.46
CA HIS A 124 -11.95 5.51 -10.61
C HIS A 124 -12.06 6.30 -11.92
N SER A 125 -11.87 7.60 -11.85
CA SER A 125 -11.91 8.48 -13.00
C SER A 125 -10.75 9.46 -13.01
N SER A 126 -10.34 9.88 -14.22
CA SER A 126 -9.32 10.89 -14.41
C SER A 126 -9.88 12.16 -15.08
N VAL A 127 -9.10 13.21 -15.00
CA VAL A 127 -9.30 14.45 -15.74
C VAL A 127 -7.98 14.96 -16.28
N SER A 128 -7.95 15.22 -17.58
CA SER A 128 -6.83 15.80 -18.30
C SER A 128 -7.39 16.77 -19.37
N GLY A 129 -6.52 17.47 -20.05
CA GLY A 129 -6.88 18.34 -21.18
C GLY A 129 -6.36 19.77 -21.02
N ASP A 130 -6.75 20.63 -21.96
CA ASP A 130 -6.22 21.99 -22.11
C ASP A 130 -6.35 22.87 -20.86
N SER A 131 -7.36 22.61 -20.01
CA SER A 131 -7.54 23.33 -18.74
C SER A 131 -6.52 22.95 -17.65
N LEU A 132 -5.78 21.87 -17.85
CA LEU A 132 -4.71 21.35 -16.99
C LEU A 132 -3.35 21.49 -17.66
N GLU A 133 -3.26 22.30 -18.68
CA GLU A 133 -2.04 22.65 -19.39
C GLU A 133 -1.56 24.04 -19.00
N LEU A 134 -0.26 24.18 -18.73
CA LEU A 134 0.41 25.47 -18.56
C LEU A 134 1.50 25.60 -19.62
N ILE A 135 1.36 26.62 -20.48
CA ILE A 135 2.33 26.94 -21.54
C ILE A 135 3.04 28.23 -21.15
N VAL A 136 4.34 28.14 -20.91
CA VAL A 136 5.18 29.29 -20.52
C VAL A 136 6.11 29.62 -21.68
N ILE A 137 5.92 30.82 -22.25
CA ILE A 137 6.72 31.30 -23.39
C ILE A 137 7.65 32.42 -22.93
N GLY A 138 8.90 32.38 -23.37
CA GLY A 138 9.87 33.45 -23.12
C GLY A 138 11.00 33.11 -22.14
N PRO A 139 10.77 32.32 -21.04
CA PRO A 139 11.88 31.88 -20.19
C PRO A 139 12.93 31.09 -20.96
N SER A 140 14.18 31.24 -20.53
CA SER A 140 15.32 30.58 -21.15
C SER A 140 15.27 29.08 -20.92
N VAL A 141 15.46 28.27 -21.96
CA VAL A 141 15.55 26.81 -21.84
C VAL A 141 16.85 26.31 -21.16
N TRP A 142 17.76 27.22 -20.84
CA TRP A 142 19.06 26.90 -20.22
C TRP A 142 19.09 27.18 -18.72
N GLU A 143 17.97 27.69 -18.15
CA GLU A 143 17.83 27.98 -16.72
C GLU A 143 17.10 26.84 -16.02
N ASN A 144 17.29 26.75 -14.71
CA ASN A 144 16.56 25.79 -13.87
C ASN A 144 15.28 26.41 -13.39
N TYR A 145 14.19 25.67 -13.52
CA TYR A 145 12.87 26.08 -13.06
C TYR A 145 12.29 25.04 -12.11
N THR A 146 11.41 25.48 -11.25
CA THR A 146 10.64 24.64 -10.32
C THR A 146 9.18 24.67 -10.71
N ILE A 147 8.57 23.48 -10.81
CA ILE A 147 7.13 23.34 -10.99
C ILE A 147 6.57 23.01 -9.63
N ASP A 148 5.75 23.90 -9.10
CA ASP A 148 5.05 23.74 -7.83
C ASP A 148 3.58 23.43 -8.10
N ILE A 149 3.10 22.34 -7.52
CA ILE A 149 1.74 21.83 -7.75
C ILE A 149 1.06 21.67 -6.41
N ASP A 150 -0.03 22.39 -6.26
CA ASP A 150 -0.88 22.38 -5.07
C ASP A 150 -2.25 21.81 -5.41
N LEU A 151 -2.63 20.74 -4.72
CA LEU A 151 -3.90 20.04 -4.92
C LEU A 151 -4.73 20.06 -3.65
N GLU A 152 -5.87 20.70 -3.72
CA GLU A 152 -6.86 20.73 -2.64
C GLU A 152 -8.15 20.04 -3.08
N TYR A 153 -8.75 19.25 -2.20
CA TYR A 153 -10.06 18.63 -2.45
C TYR A 153 -10.78 18.28 -1.16
N THR A 154 -12.10 18.18 -1.25
CA THR A 154 -12.96 17.71 -0.15
C THR A 154 -13.37 16.27 -0.36
N LYS A 155 -13.26 15.46 0.70
CA LYS A 155 -13.67 14.05 0.68
C LYS A 155 -15.16 13.93 0.96
N ASN A 156 -15.87 13.25 0.07
CA ASN A 156 -17.28 12.94 0.32
C ASN A 156 -17.39 11.72 1.25
N ASN A 157 -17.96 11.94 2.42
CA ASN A 157 -18.23 10.90 3.42
C ASN A 157 -19.36 9.95 2.99
#